data_352cf221d328bb3c4ae7114dae06f881
#
_entry.id   352cf221d328bb3c4ae7114dae06f881
#
_cell.length_a   1.000
_cell.length_b   1.000
_cell.length_c   1.000
_cell.angle_alpha   90.00
_cell.angle_beta   90.00
_cell.angle_gamma   90.00
#
_symmetry.space_group_name_H-M   'P 1'
#
loop_
_entity.id
_entity.type
_entity.pdbx_description
1 polymer ?
#
loop_
_entity_poly.entity_id
_entity_poly.type
_entity_poly.pdbx_seq_one_letter_code
_entity_poly.pdbx_strand_id
1 'polypeptide(L)'
;TGLSDDPVRLSWSQNGGTVELVCDSDGNWSWAEDSEFPLNGSLVQSLTSALKNPAVREMDMADTAEAYGLAEPSASVETEDADGTTARLLIGGSFTETDTDGSSETYYYAQREGSDKVLQLDAALVSQLTDSIYDLAQTSQFETLSTDQVTSLSISGSVTTSFTVQAVDSENDDGETETEYHWYCGDTDVTDASLLGSLRAELLKNPFTAMADWKPDDAALVRYGLD
;
A
#
# COMPACT_ATOMS: atom_id res chain seq x y z
N THR A 1 -2.27 -8.74 -26.12
CA THR A 1 -3.26 -9.02 -25.05
C THR A 1 -3.29 -7.95 -23.95
N GLY A 2 -2.23 -7.14 -23.81
CA GLY A 2 -2.19 -6.00 -22.88
C GLY A 2 -3.23 -4.92 -23.21
N LEU A 3 -3.54 -4.07 -22.23
CA LEU A 3 -4.43 -2.94 -22.44
C LEU A 3 -3.71 -1.82 -23.21
N SER A 4 -2.50 -1.47 -22.78
CA SER A 4 -1.67 -0.43 -23.37
C SER A 4 -0.21 -0.73 -23.10
N ASP A 5 0.68 -0.32 -24.01
CA ASP A 5 2.13 -0.47 -23.82
C ASP A 5 2.73 0.73 -23.07
N ASP A 6 2.12 1.91 -23.18
CA ASP A 6 2.65 3.15 -22.58
C ASP A 6 1.52 4.12 -22.19
N PRO A 7 0.71 3.74 -21.19
CA PRO A 7 -0.42 4.57 -20.78
C PRO A 7 0.04 5.85 -20.07
N VAL A 8 -0.63 6.95 -20.40
CA VAL A 8 -0.47 8.25 -19.69
C VAL A 8 -1.60 8.51 -18.70
N ARG A 9 -2.66 7.70 -18.76
CA ARG A 9 -3.78 7.72 -17.82
C ARG A 9 -4.22 6.30 -17.52
N LEU A 10 -4.52 6.04 -16.27
CA LEU A 10 -5.01 4.77 -15.76
C LEU A 10 -6.14 5.05 -14.79
N SER A 11 -7.30 4.45 -15.03
CA SER A 11 -8.41 4.50 -14.10
C SER A 11 -9.01 3.12 -13.89
N TRP A 12 -9.52 2.88 -12.71
CA TRP A 12 -10.29 1.67 -12.43
C TRP A 12 -11.39 1.94 -11.43
N SER A 13 -12.42 1.09 -11.49
CA SER A 13 -13.48 1.05 -10.50
C SER A 13 -13.61 -0.35 -9.94
N GLN A 14 -13.77 -0.45 -8.61
CA GLN A 14 -13.99 -1.70 -7.90
C GLN A 14 -14.83 -1.41 -6.64
N ASN A 15 -15.80 -2.27 -6.32
CA ASN A 15 -16.64 -2.17 -5.11
C ASN A 15 -17.28 -0.77 -4.88
N GLY A 16 -17.48 0.01 -5.94
CA GLY A 16 -18.02 1.37 -5.86
C GLY A 16 -16.99 2.47 -5.62
N GLY A 17 -15.72 2.13 -5.38
CA GLY A 17 -14.60 3.06 -5.40
C GLY A 17 -14.11 3.31 -6.84
N THR A 18 -13.52 4.47 -7.08
CA THR A 18 -12.85 4.81 -8.34
C THR A 18 -11.52 5.46 -8.02
N VAL A 19 -10.47 5.01 -8.71
CA VAL A 19 -9.14 5.59 -8.63
C VAL A 19 -8.70 5.99 -10.02
N GLU A 20 -8.10 7.15 -10.15
CA GLU A 20 -7.59 7.66 -11.40
C GLU A 20 -6.18 8.21 -11.20
N LEU A 21 -5.24 7.73 -12.01
CA LEU A 21 -3.85 8.15 -12.03
C LEU A 21 -3.50 8.77 -13.38
N VAL A 22 -2.63 9.76 -13.34
CA VAL A 22 -2.07 10.42 -14.53
C VAL A 22 -0.57 10.38 -14.49
N CYS A 23 0.05 10.18 -15.67
CA CYS A 23 1.48 10.13 -15.86
C CYS A 23 1.95 11.40 -16.57
N ASP A 24 2.97 12.06 -16.01
CA ASP A 24 3.56 13.23 -16.64
C ASP A 24 4.57 12.86 -17.75
N SER A 25 5.11 13.87 -18.45
CA SER A 25 6.09 13.68 -19.52
C SER A 25 7.43 13.06 -19.06
N ASP A 26 7.70 13.09 -17.77
CA ASP A 26 8.91 12.53 -17.15
C ASP A 26 8.70 11.08 -16.67
N GLY A 27 7.47 10.55 -16.81
CA GLY A 27 7.10 9.20 -16.42
C GLY A 27 6.67 9.07 -14.95
N ASN A 28 6.40 10.17 -14.27
CA ASN A 28 5.95 10.14 -12.87
C ASN A 28 4.42 10.06 -12.81
N TRP A 29 3.94 9.11 -12.05
CA TRP A 29 2.52 8.93 -11.79
C TRP A 29 2.09 9.77 -10.59
N SER A 30 0.90 10.37 -10.69
CA SER A 30 0.23 11.10 -9.61
C SER A 30 -1.26 10.79 -9.60
N TRP A 31 -1.91 11.03 -8.46
CA TRP A 31 -3.36 10.94 -8.37
C TRP A 31 -3.99 12.12 -9.11
N ALA A 32 -5.01 11.86 -9.93
CA ALA A 32 -5.63 12.87 -10.78
C ALA A 32 -6.34 13.98 -10.00
N GLU A 33 -6.85 13.68 -8.79
CA GLU A 33 -7.54 14.68 -7.94
C GLU A 33 -6.58 15.56 -7.14
N ASP A 34 -5.41 15.01 -6.75
CA ASP A 34 -4.39 15.76 -6.00
C ASP A 34 -2.99 15.23 -6.30
N SER A 35 -2.24 15.97 -7.11
CA SER A 35 -0.88 15.59 -7.52
C SER A 35 0.15 15.62 -6.38
N GLU A 36 -0.17 16.20 -5.22
CA GLU A 36 0.69 16.20 -4.04
C GLU A 36 0.48 14.94 -3.17
N PHE A 37 -0.53 14.11 -3.49
CA PHE A 37 -0.76 12.85 -2.79
C PHE A 37 0.48 11.95 -2.87
N PRO A 38 0.99 11.42 -1.74
CA PRO A 38 2.19 10.62 -1.73
C PRO A 38 1.93 9.20 -2.25
N LEU A 39 1.93 9.03 -3.58
CA LEU A 39 1.79 7.70 -4.20
C LEU A 39 3.00 6.82 -3.93
N ASN A 40 2.76 5.55 -3.67
CA ASN A 40 3.78 4.51 -3.67
C ASN A 40 4.11 4.09 -5.10
N GLY A 41 5.20 4.65 -5.66
CA GLY A 41 5.60 4.40 -7.03
C GLY A 41 5.85 2.92 -7.34
N SER A 42 6.28 2.10 -6.37
CA SER A 42 6.49 0.67 -6.56
C SER A 42 5.17 -0.09 -6.78
N LEU A 43 4.11 0.27 -6.05
CA LEU A 43 2.77 -0.31 -6.24
C LEU A 43 2.20 0.07 -7.61
N VAL A 44 2.31 1.35 -7.99
CA VAL A 44 1.86 1.81 -9.31
C VAL A 44 2.64 1.14 -10.44
N GLN A 45 3.95 0.98 -10.30
CA GLN A 45 4.78 0.27 -11.29
C GLN A 45 4.39 -1.20 -11.40
N SER A 46 4.09 -1.86 -10.29
CA SER A 46 3.61 -3.25 -10.28
C SER A 46 2.29 -3.38 -11.04
N LEU A 47 1.33 -2.51 -10.74
CA LEU A 47 0.01 -2.49 -11.40
C LEU A 47 0.13 -2.22 -12.91
N THR A 48 0.87 -1.19 -13.31
CA THR A 48 1.07 -0.87 -14.73
C THR A 48 1.77 -2.00 -15.49
N SER A 49 2.75 -2.66 -14.86
CA SER A 49 3.42 -3.83 -15.45
C SER A 49 2.47 -5.02 -15.62
N ALA A 50 1.61 -5.28 -14.65
CA ALA A 50 0.59 -6.33 -14.73
C ALA A 50 -0.46 -6.05 -15.82
N LEU A 51 -0.82 -4.78 -16.03
CA LEU A 51 -1.76 -4.36 -17.09
C LEU A 51 -1.14 -4.42 -18.50
N LYS A 52 0.17 -4.18 -18.63
CA LYS A 52 0.89 -4.37 -19.91
C LYS A 52 0.89 -5.83 -20.35
N ASN A 53 1.11 -6.75 -19.42
CA ASN A 53 1.21 -8.17 -19.68
C ASN A 53 0.36 -8.99 -18.70
N PRO A 54 -0.96 -8.86 -18.76
CA PRO A 54 -1.83 -9.61 -17.86
C PRO A 54 -1.70 -11.11 -18.11
N ALA A 55 -1.65 -11.90 -17.05
CA ALA A 55 -1.74 -13.35 -17.13
C ALA A 55 -3.17 -13.74 -17.51
N VAL A 56 -3.41 -13.94 -18.79
CA VAL A 56 -4.73 -14.26 -19.35
C VAL A 56 -4.68 -15.47 -20.25
N ARG A 57 -5.77 -16.23 -20.26
CA ARG A 57 -6.09 -17.26 -21.26
C ARG A 57 -7.38 -16.90 -21.97
N GLU A 58 -7.36 -16.89 -23.29
CA GLU A 58 -8.59 -16.70 -24.08
C GLU A 58 -9.50 -17.93 -23.95
N MET A 59 -10.78 -17.66 -23.80
CA MET A 59 -11.85 -18.65 -23.78
C MET A 59 -12.90 -18.27 -24.86
N ASP A 60 -13.48 -19.27 -25.46
CA ASP A 60 -14.66 -19.03 -26.30
C ASP A 60 -15.86 -18.73 -25.41
N MET A 61 -16.62 -17.68 -25.75
CA MET A 61 -17.85 -17.38 -25.01
C MET A 61 -18.86 -18.49 -25.32
N ALA A 62 -19.08 -19.36 -24.37
CA ALA A 62 -20.03 -20.49 -24.49
C ALA A 62 -21.41 -20.15 -23.87
N ASP A 63 -21.52 -19.02 -23.19
CA ASP A 63 -22.72 -18.58 -22.47
C ASP A 63 -22.93 -17.08 -22.63
N THR A 64 -23.92 -16.49 -21.97
CA THR A 64 -24.24 -15.07 -22.04
C THR A 64 -23.29 -14.23 -21.14
N ALA A 65 -23.17 -12.93 -21.41
CA ALA A 65 -22.37 -12.02 -20.60
C ALA A 65 -22.80 -12.01 -19.12
N GLU A 66 -24.10 -12.20 -18.85
CA GLU A 66 -24.65 -12.31 -17.49
C GLU A 66 -24.08 -13.51 -16.74
N ALA A 67 -23.92 -14.66 -17.42
CA ALA A 67 -23.39 -15.88 -16.79
C ALA A 67 -21.94 -15.70 -16.32
N TYR A 68 -21.18 -14.83 -16.98
CA TYR A 68 -19.80 -14.48 -16.63
C TYR A 68 -19.71 -13.26 -15.70
N GLY A 69 -20.84 -12.63 -15.34
CA GLY A 69 -20.86 -11.38 -14.56
C GLY A 69 -20.38 -10.16 -15.35
N LEU A 70 -20.31 -10.24 -16.67
CA LEU A 70 -19.79 -9.18 -17.55
C LEU A 70 -20.86 -8.16 -17.98
N ALA A 71 -22.14 -8.48 -17.77
CA ALA A 71 -23.23 -7.52 -17.98
C ALA A 71 -23.24 -6.43 -16.88
N GLU A 72 -22.89 -6.81 -15.65
CA GLU A 72 -22.68 -5.91 -14.53
C GLU A 72 -21.30 -6.24 -13.91
N PRO A 73 -20.20 -5.73 -14.48
CA PRO A 73 -18.85 -6.09 -14.06
C PRO A 73 -18.55 -5.62 -12.62
N SER A 74 -17.90 -6.47 -11.86
CA SER A 74 -17.48 -6.17 -10.47
C SER A 74 -16.36 -5.15 -10.40
N ALA A 75 -15.53 -5.09 -11.45
CA ALA A 75 -14.51 -4.08 -11.62
C ALA A 75 -14.31 -3.73 -13.10
N SER A 76 -13.72 -2.59 -13.37
CA SER A 76 -13.26 -2.23 -14.73
C SER A 76 -11.97 -1.44 -14.65
N VAL A 77 -11.10 -1.62 -15.64
CA VAL A 77 -9.85 -0.87 -15.78
C VAL A 77 -9.85 -0.22 -17.16
N GLU A 78 -9.47 1.05 -17.21
CA GLU A 78 -9.33 1.82 -18.44
C GLU A 78 -7.93 2.44 -18.49
N THR A 79 -7.31 2.37 -19.67
CA THR A 79 -6.03 3.03 -19.96
C THR A 79 -6.23 3.98 -21.13
N GLU A 80 -5.48 5.08 -21.12
CA GLU A 80 -5.39 6.03 -22.22
C GLU A 80 -3.92 6.27 -22.54
N ASP A 81 -3.56 6.16 -23.82
CA ASP A 81 -2.23 6.44 -24.34
C ASP A 81 -2.07 7.91 -24.70
N ALA A 82 -0.83 8.35 -24.93
CA ALA A 82 -0.50 9.74 -25.25
C ALA A 82 -1.16 10.26 -26.54
N ASP A 83 -1.58 9.38 -27.45
CA ASP A 83 -2.32 9.73 -28.66
C ASP A 83 -3.85 9.80 -28.48
N GLY A 84 -4.34 9.56 -27.24
CA GLY A 84 -5.75 9.52 -26.89
C GLY A 84 -6.44 8.19 -27.17
N THR A 85 -5.69 7.16 -27.55
CA THR A 85 -6.24 5.80 -27.70
C THR A 85 -6.60 5.23 -26.33
N THR A 86 -7.85 4.77 -26.17
CA THR A 86 -8.31 4.16 -24.93
C THR A 86 -8.50 2.66 -25.07
N ALA A 87 -8.28 1.92 -23.99
CA ALA A 87 -8.60 0.51 -23.90
C ALA A 87 -9.22 0.20 -22.55
N ARG A 88 -10.28 -0.61 -22.54
CA ARG A 88 -11.01 -0.96 -21.31
C ARG A 88 -11.12 -2.46 -21.14
N LEU A 89 -10.89 -2.92 -19.93
CA LEU A 89 -11.08 -4.29 -19.48
C LEU A 89 -12.22 -4.32 -18.46
N LEU A 90 -13.23 -5.13 -18.75
CA LEU A 90 -14.33 -5.44 -17.84
C LEU A 90 -13.97 -6.70 -17.07
N ILE A 91 -14.20 -6.73 -15.75
CA ILE A 91 -13.91 -7.86 -14.88
C ILE A 91 -15.22 -8.30 -14.23
N GLY A 92 -15.62 -9.51 -14.52
CA GLY A 92 -16.86 -10.12 -14.07
C GLY A 92 -16.74 -10.96 -12.81
N GLY A 93 -17.42 -12.12 -12.79
CA GLY A 93 -17.41 -13.06 -11.68
C GLY A 93 -16.10 -13.82 -11.56
N SER A 94 -15.83 -14.37 -10.36
CA SER A 94 -14.70 -15.27 -10.12
C SER A 94 -15.12 -16.74 -10.22
N PHE A 95 -14.15 -17.61 -10.50
CA PHE A 95 -14.29 -19.06 -10.43
C PHE A 95 -12.99 -19.70 -9.94
N THR A 96 -13.08 -20.94 -9.50
CA THR A 96 -11.90 -21.67 -8.98
C THR A 96 -11.65 -22.90 -9.85
N GLU A 97 -10.41 -23.06 -10.31
CA GLU A 97 -9.91 -24.29 -10.91
C GLU A 97 -9.15 -25.09 -9.86
N THR A 98 -9.36 -26.40 -9.83
CA THR A 98 -8.64 -27.30 -8.93
C THR A 98 -7.82 -28.28 -9.77
N ASP A 99 -6.52 -28.26 -9.55
CA ASP A 99 -5.59 -29.14 -10.26
C ASP A 99 -5.65 -30.58 -9.75
N THR A 100 -5.03 -31.48 -10.51
CA THR A 100 -4.99 -32.91 -10.21
C THR A 100 -4.24 -33.25 -8.92
N ASP A 101 -3.40 -32.36 -8.42
CA ASP A 101 -2.68 -32.47 -7.15
C ASP A 101 -3.50 -31.94 -5.95
N GLY A 102 -4.70 -31.36 -6.21
CA GLY A 102 -5.60 -30.80 -5.21
C GLY A 102 -5.33 -29.32 -4.89
N SER A 103 -4.38 -28.67 -5.55
CA SER A 103 -4.21 -27.22 -5.46
C SER A 103 -5.36 -26.50 -6.16
N SER A 104 -5.78 -25.35 -5.61
CA SER A 104 -6.90 -24.57 -6.16
C SER A 104 -6.46 -23.13 -6.39
N GLU A 105 -6.73 -22.63 -7.59
CA GLU A 105 -6.45 -21.27 -8.01
C GLU A 105 -7.73 -20.53 -8.35
N THR A 106 -7.81 -19.26 -7.99
CA THR A 106 -8.95 -18.40 -8.29
C THR A 106 -8.64 -17.53 -9.50
N TYR A 107 -9.59 -17.50 -10.41
CA TYR A 107 -9.55 -16.68 -11.64
C TYR A 107 -10.80 -15.83 -11.73
N TYR A 108 -10.75 -14.82 -12.59
CA TYR A 108 -11.88 -13.96 -12.93
C TYR A 108 -12.20 -14.06 -14.41
N TYR A 109 -13.47 -13.98 -14.76
CA TYR A 109 -13.86 -13.72 -16.13
C TYR A 109 -13.60 -12.27 -16.46
N ALA A 110 -12.96 -12.02 -17.59
CA ALA A 110 -12.73 -10.66 -18.06
C ALA A 110 -13.02 -10.53 -19.55
N GLN A 111 -13.29 -9.32 -20.01
CA GLN A 111 -13.53 -9.04 -21.41
C GLN A 111 -12.97 -7.67 -21.76
N ARG A 112 -12.20 -7.60 -22.84
CA ARG A 112 -11.83 -6.31 -23.41
C ARG A 112 -13.07 -5.71 -24.10
N GLU A 113 -13.35 -4.45 -23.84
CA GLU A 113 -14.48 -3.77 -24.44
C GLU A 113 -14.39 -3.84 -25.98
N GLY A 114 -15.50 -4.17 -26.61
CA GLY A 114 -15.58 -4.40 -28.07
C GLY A 114 -15.05 -5.76 -28.57
N SER A 115 -14.59 -6.64 -27.68
CA SER A 115 -14.19 -8.02 -28.01
C SER A 115 -15.36 -8.99 -27.82
N ASP A 116 -15.40 -10.05 -28.65
CA ASP A 116 -16.29 -11.20 -28.49
C ASP A 116 -15.66 -12.35 -27.68
N LYS A 117 -14.44 -12.15 -27.15
CA LYS A 117 -13.71 -13.15 -26.39
C LYS A 117 -13.84 -12.88 -24.88
N VAL A 118 -14.07 -13.94 -24.13
CA VAL A 118 -13.91 -13.94 -22.68
C VAL A 118 -12.49 -14.36 -22.33
N LEU A 119 -11.91 -13.71 -21.36
CA LEU A 119 -10.59 -13.99 -20.84
C LEU A 119 -10.73 -14.63 -19.46
N GLN A 120 -9.92 -15.62 -19.18
CA GLN A 120 -9.60 -16.07 -17.84
C GLN A 120 -8.46 -15.19 -17.35
N LEU A 121 -8.69 -14.42 -16.29
CA LEU A 121 -7.74 -13.46 -15.71
C LEU A 121 -7.29 -13.97 -14.35
N ASP A 122 -5.98 -13.91 -14.10
CA ASP A 122 -5.40 -14.25 -12.80
C ASP A 122 -5.87 -13.28 -11.70
N ALA A 123 -6.17 -13.82 -10.51
CA ALA A 123 -6.60 -13.02 -9.36
C ALA A 123 -5.53 -12.03 -8.89
N ALA A 124 -4.25 -12.25 -9.21
CA ALA A 124 -3.16 -11.38 -8.81
C ALA A 124 -3.30 -9.95 -9.37
N LEU A 125 -3.81 -9.78 -10.60
CA LEU A 125 -4.11 -8.45 -11.14
C LEU A 125 -5.28 -7.81 -10.39
N VAL A 126 -6.37 -8.56 -10.17
CA VAL A 126 -7.57 -8.02 -9.53
C VAL A 126 -7.29 -7.58 -8.10
N SER A 127 -6.41 -8.30 -7.39
CA SER A 127 -6.00 -7.95 -6.03
C SER A 127 -5.18 -6.66 -5.93
N GLN A 128 -4.62 -6.16 -7.04
CA GLN A 128 -3.90 -4.89 -7.10
C GLN A 128 -4.84 -3.70 -7.37
N LEU A 129 -6.05 -3.96 -7.85
CA LEU A 129 -7.08 -2.94 -8.01
C LEU A 129 -7.68 -2.65 -6.64
N THR A 130 -7.37 -1.50 -6.08
CA THR A 130 -7.81 -1.10 -4.75
C THR A 130 -9.12 -0.33 -4.82
N ASP A 131 -9.90 -0.34 -3.73
CA ASP A 131 -11.14 0.42 -3.64
C ASP A 131 -10.89 1.91 -3.38
N SER A 132 -9.69 2.23 -2.91
CA SER A 132 -9.31 3.56 -2.46
C SER A 132 -7.88 3.91 -2.88
N ILE A 133 -7.67 5.19 -3.20
CA ILE A 133 -6.33 5.75 -3.44
C ILE A 133 -5.42 5.60 -2.21
N TYR A 134 -5.98 5.58 -1.00
CA TYR A 134 -5.23 5.45 0.25
C TYR A 134 -4.45 4.13 0.36
N ASP A 135 -4.91 3.07 -0.31
CA ASP A 135 -4.21 1.79 -0.37
C ASP A 135 -2.94 1.86 -1.22
N LEU A 136 -2.84 2.88 -2.09
CA LEU A 136 -1.65 3.18 -2.89
C LEU A 136 -0.75 4.24 -2.26
N ALA A 137 -1.04 4.66 -1.03
CA ALA A 137 -0.25 5.70 -0.37
C ALA A 137 1.14 5.18 0.03
N GLN A 138 2.15 6.02 -0.20
CA GLN A 138 3.44 5.88 0.44
C GLN A 138 3.29 6.39 1.88
N THR A 139 3.25 5.48 2.84
CA THR A 139 3.25 5.89 4.26
C THR A 139 4.58 6.55 4.62
N SER A 140 4.50 7.72 5.24
CA SER A 140 5.70 8.37 5.78
C SER A 140 6.35 7.46 6.81
N GLN A 141 7.66 7.32 6.68
CA GLN A 141 8.45 6.59 7.64
C GLN A 141 9.09 7.61 8.57
N PHE A 142 9.03 7.40 9.89
CA PHE A 142 9.93 8.12 10.78
C PHE A 142 11.37 7.70 10.47
N GLU A 143 12.30 8.64 10.56
CA GLU A 143 13.72 8.26 10.60
C GLU A 143 13.93 7.24 11.72
N THR A 144 14.63 6.16 11.38
CA THR A 144 15.03 5.19 12.39
C THR A 144 16.05 5.87 13.30
N LEU A 145 15.63 6.25 14.50
CA LEU A 145 16.51 6.82 15.50
C LEU A 145 17.36 5.71 16.11
N SER A 146 18.69 5.90 16.14
CA SER A 146 19.58 5.10 16.95
C SER A 146 19.52 5.57 18.42
N THR A 147 19.90 4.71 19.35
CA THR A 147 19.80 5.01 20.79
C THR A 147 20.62 6.25 21.20
N ASP A 148 21.75 6.49 20.53
CA ASP A 148 22.62 7.65 20.72
C ASP A 148 21.99 8.99 20.31
N GLN A 149 20.96 8.96 19.47
CA GLN A 149 20.20 10.14 19.03
C GLN A 149 19.04 10.49 19.97
N VAL A 150 18.66 9.57 20.86
CA VAL A 150 17.55 9.78 21.80
C VAL A 150 18.06 10.38 23.09
N THR A 151 17.64 11.59 23.42
CA THR A 151 17.98 12.26 24.70
C THR A 151 16.86 12.17 25.73
N SER A 152 15.63 12.06 25.28
CA SER A 152 14.46 11.91 26.17
C SER A 152 13.28 11.29 25.45
N LEU A 153 12.38 10.69 26.23
CA LEU A 153 11.09 10.16 25.78
C LEU A 153 10.02 10.58 26.79
N SER A 154 8.94 11.18 26.36
CA SER A 154 7.78 11.46 27.18
C SER A 154 6.54 10.79 26.61
N ILE A 155 5.81 10.09 27.46
CA ILE A 155 4.55 9.43 27.12
C ILE A 155 3.46 10.10 27.93
N SER A 156 2.52 10.75 27.25
CA SER A 156 1.40 11.46 27.86
C SER A 156 0.09 10.71 27.60
N GLY A 157 -0.70 10.53 28.64
CA GLY A 157 -2.03 9.93 28.63
C GLY A 157 -2.77 10.37 29.90
N SER A 158 -3.51 9.48 30.54
CA SER A 158 -4.09 9.73 31.88
C SER A 158 -3.00 10.00 32.94
N VAL A 159 -1.79 9.51 32.71
CA VAL A 159 -0.57 9.79 33.45
C VAL A 159 0.54 10.10 32.47
N THR A 160 1.38 11.08 32.80
CA THR A 160 2.59 11.39 32.00
C THR A 160 3.79 10.72 32.64
N THR A 161 4.54 9.98 31.85
CA THR A 161 5.82 9.38 32.26
C THR A 161 6.91 9.88 31.34
N SER A 162 8.03 10.32 31.92
CA SER A 162 9.17 10.84 31.16
C SER A 162 10.45 10.07 31.52
N PHE A 163 11.23 9.80 30.49
CA PHE A 163 12.55 9.17 30.59
C PHE A 163 13.60 10.13 30.04
N THR A 164 14.77 10.10 30.59
CA THR A 164 15.98 10.77 30.08
C THR A 164 17.02 9.72 29.74
N VAL A 165 17.80 9.98 28.69
CA VAL A 165 18.89 9.10 28.25
C VAL A 165 20.21 9.79 28.48
N GLN A 166 21.16 9.11 29.11
CA GLN A 166 22.50 9.61 29.41
C GLN A 166 23.53 8.64 28.84
N ALA A 167 24.54 9.19 28.19
CA ALA A 167 25.73 8.44 27.79
C ALA A 167 26.61 8.21 29.01
N VAL A 168 27.02 6.98 29.23
CA VAL A 168 27.92 6.56 30.32
C VAL A 168 29.12 5.84 29.69
N ASP A 169 30.28 6.38 29.88
CA ASP A 169 31.53 5.76 29.42
C ASP A 169 32.04 4.77 30.46
N SER A 170 32.34 3.56 29.98
CA SER A 170 32.99 2.50 30.78
C SER A 170 34.21 1.98 30.01
N GLU A 171 35.22 1.43 30.77
CA GLU A 171 36.33 0.71 30.14
C GLU A 171 35.98 -0.79 30.07
N ASN A 172 36.13 -1.40 28.92
CA ASN A 172 36.02 -2.83 28.76
C ASN A 172 37.28 -3.57 29.22
N ASP A 173 37.24 -4.90 29.25
CA ASP A 173 38.35 -5.75 29.74
C ASP A 173 39.66 -5.58 28.90
N ASP A 174 39.58 -5.03 27.70
CA ASP A 174 40.70 -4.74 26.81
C ASP A 174 41.27 -3.31 27.01
N GLY A 175 40.68 -2.50 27.90
CA GLY A 175 41.09 -1.12 28.22
C GLY A 175 40.59 -0.11 27.17
N GLU A 176 39.59 -0.45 26.36
CA GLU A 176 38.95 0.44 25.41
C GLU A 176 37.73 1.09 26.06
N THR A 177 37.51 2.39 25.77
CA THR A 177 36.32 3.11 26.25
C THR A 177 35.11 2.68 25.43
N GLU A 178 34.07 2.20 26.08
CA GLU A 178 32.76 1.89 25.49
C GLU A 178 31.71 2.83 26.07
N THR A 179 30.89 3.42 25.19
CA THR A 179 29.80 4.32 25.62
C THR A 179 28.51 3.54 25.65
N GLU A 180 27.88 3.43 26.80
CA GLU A 180 26.56 2.85 26.99
C GLU A 180 25.51 3.96 27.19
N TYR A 181 24.28 3.71 26.79
CA TYR A 181 23.16 4.67 26.92
C TYR A 181 22.18 4.19 27.98
N HIS A 182 22.19 4.84 29.13
CA HIS A 182 21.35 4.52 30.28
C HIS A 182 20.06 5.34 30.27
N TRP A 183 18.98 4.70 30.62
CA TRP A 183 17.64 5.29 30.67
C TRP A 183 17.21 5.51 32.12
N TYR A 184 16.78 6.71 32.43
CA TYR A 184 16.37 7.11 33.79
C TYR A 184 14.90 7.56 33.80
N CYS A 185 14.14 7.09 34.81
CA CYS A 185 12.84 7.64 35.17
C CYS A 185 13.00 8.42 36.50
N GLY A 186 13.04 9.73 36.40
CA GLY A 186 13.56 10.55 37.48
C GLY A 186 15.02 10.20 37.79
N ASP A 187 15.34 9.85 39.04
CA ASP A 187 16.70 9.46 39.46
C ASP A 187 16.91 7.92 39.38
N THR A 188 15.95 7.16 38.94
CA THR A 188 16.04 5.70 38.91
C THR A 188 16.51 5.23 37.53
N ASP A 189 17.63 4.47 37.51
CA ASP A 189 18.08 3.76 36.31
C ASP A 189 17.09 2.60 35.99
N VAL A 190 16.55 2.62 34.80
CA VAL A 190 15.57 1.65 34.31
C VAL A 190 16.03 0.97 33.03
N THR A 191 17.30 1.09 32.67
CA THR A 191 17.90 0.59 31.42
C THR A 191 17.56 -0.88 31.16
N ASP A 192 17.65 -1.72 32.18
CA ASP A 192 17.42 -3.16 32.13
C ASP A 192 15.94 -3.56 32.33
N ALA A 193 15.04 -2.59 32.52
CA ALA A 193 13.63 -2.91 32.67
C ALA A 193 13.05 -3.54 31.40
N SER A 194 12.59 -4.78 31.48
CA SER A 194 12.06 -5.53 30.33
C SER A 194 10.92 -4.80 29.60
N LEU A 195 10.09 -4.08 30.33
CA LEU A 195 8.99 -3.28 29.77
C LEU A 195 9.54 -2.10 28.94
N LEU A 196 10.62 -1.45 29.40
CA LEU A 196 11.27 -0.39 28.65
C LEU A 196 11.93 -0.92 27.38
N GLY A 197 12.55 -2.11 27.45
CA GLY A 197 13.11 -2.78 26.28
C GLY A 197 12.05 -3.06 25.21
N SER A 198 10.87 -3.55 25.62
CA SER A 198 9.72 -3.76 24.71
C SER A 198 9.21 -2.44 24.13
N LEU A 199 9.06 -1.39 24.95
CA LEU A 199 8.63 -0.07 24.50
C LEU A 199 9.60 0.52 23.47
N ARG A 200 10.90 0.46 23.72
CA ARG A 200 11.94 0.92 22.79
C ARG A 200 11.87 0.19 21.46
N ALA A 201 11.72 -1.14 21.50
CA ALA A 201 11.59 -1.95 20.30
C ALA A 201 10.35 -1.56 19.45
N GLU A 202 9.23 -1.22 20.09
CA GLU A 202 8.03 -0.77 19.38
C GLU A 202 8.16 0.66 18.85
N LEU A 203 8.77 1.58 19.60
CA LEU A 203 8.98 2.97 19.16
C LEU A 203 9.95 3.09 17.97
N LEU A 204 10.93 2.18 17.89
CA LEU A 204 11.90 2.15 16.79
C LEU A 204 11.35 1.43 15.55
N LYS A 205 10.23 0.72 15.65
CA LYS A 205 9.51 0.21 14.49
C LYS A 205 8.77 1.35 13.81
N ASN A 206 8.67 1.28 12.50
CA ASN A 206 7.75 2.15 11.80
C ASN A 206 6.32 1.59 11.90
N PRO A 207 5.45 2.21 12.71
CA PRO A 207 4.11 1.67 12.96
C PRO A 207 3.11 2.00 11.86
N PHE A 208 3.47 2.85 10.88
CA PHE A 208 2.52 3.28 9.86
C PHE A 208 2.44 2.27 8.73
N THR A 209 1.32 1.56 8.68
CA THR A 209 1.03 0.54 7.67
C THR A 209 0.03 1.00 6.62
N ALA A 210 -0.74 2.05 6.91
CA ALA A 210 -1.75 2.60 6.02
C ALA A 210 -1.96 4.11 6.29
N MET A 211 -2.46 4.81 5.28
CA MET A 211 -2.92 6.19 5.40
C MET A 211 -4.43 6.17 5.66
N ALA A 212 -4.88 6.86 6.71
CA ALA A 212 -6.29 6.95 7.05
C ALA A 212 -6.99 8.10 6.34
N ASP A 213 -6.27 9.21 6.09
CA ASP A 213 -6.79 10.40 5.46
C ASP A 213 -5.65 11.23 4.87
N TRP A 214 -5.94 12.03 3.86
CA TRP A 214 -5.00 12.95 3.22
C TRP A 214 -5.49 14.39 3.36
N LYS A 215 -4.66 15.26 3.97
CA LYS A 215 -5.02 16.65 4.26
C LYS A 215 -6.35 16.74 5.05
N PRO A 216 -6.48 16.05 6.21
CA PRO A 216 -7.70 16.05 7.00
C PRO A 216 -8.09 17.47 7.41
N ASP A 217 -9.39 17.79 7.35
CA ASP A 217 -9.93 19.00 7.91
C ASP A 217 -10.08 18.91 9.44
N ASP A 218 -10.43 20.04 10.09
CA ASP A 218 -10.59 20.09 11.55
C ASP A 218 -11.62 19.08 12.06
N ALA A 219 -12.69 18.82 11.31
CA ALA A 219 -13.70 17.84 11.70
C ALA A 219 -13.19 16.40 11.62
N ALA A 220 -12.34 16.11 10.64
CA ALA A 220 -11.65 14.82 10.53
C ALA A 220 -10.64 14.64 11.67
N LEU A 221 -9.86 15.68 12.02
CA LEU A 221 -8.93 15.63 13.15
C LEU A 221 -9.65 15.33 14.47
N VAL A 222 -10.78 16.00 14.75
CA VAL A 222 -11.63 15.70 15.93
C VAL A 222 -12.10 14.24 15.90
N ARG A 223 -12.56 13.74 14.74
CA ARG A 223 -13.00 12.34 14.60
C ARG A 223 -11.88 11.32 14.89
N TYR A 224 -10.65 11.67 14.58
CA TYR A 224 -9.48 10.84 14.85
C TYR A 224 -8.87 11.05 16.25
N GLY A 225 -9.39 12.02 17.04
CA GLY A 225 -8.83 12.36 18.35
C GLY A 225 -7.48 13.06 18.29
N LEU A 226 -7.27 13.86 17.25
CA LEU A 226 -6.02 14.59 16.96
C LEU A 226 -6.20 16.12 17.06
N ASP A 227 -7.29 16.61 17.68
CA ASP A 227 -7.63 18.00 17.88
C ASP A 227 -6.88 18.66 19.07
#